data_de1c7427498438c0213756a9dc7bb7e3
#
_entry.id   de1c7427498438c0213756a9dc7bb7e3
#
_cell.length_a   1.000
_cell.length_b   1.000
_cell.length_c   1.000
_cell.angle_alpha   90.00
_cell.angle_beta   90.00
_cell.angle_gamma   90.00
#
_symmetry.space_group_name_H-M   'P 1'
#
loop_
_entity.id
_entity.type
_entity.pdbx_description
1 polymer ?
#
loop_
_entity_poly.entity_id
_entity_poly.type
_entity_poly.pdbx_seq_one_letter_code
_entity_poly.pdbx_strand_id
1 'polypeptide(L)'
;MTNPKGRFGVHGGQYLPETLMNAVLQLEEAYEFYKEDPAFQQELTALLNDYAGRPSRLYYAERMTRDLGGAKVYLKREDLNHTGAHKINNVLGQALLAQKMGKTRLIAETGAGQHGVATATAAALLGMACVVYMGEEDTRRQALNVYRMRLLGAQVVPVTTGTATLKDAVSEAMRAWTARVQDTHYCLGSCMGPHPFPTIVRDFQAVISREIKAQMLEREGRLPDAVLACVGGGSNAIGSFYHFIGDPSVRLIGCEAAGRGWTPRRPPPPSPPAGWAFSTA
;
A
#
# COMPACT_ATOMS: atom_id res chain seq x y z
N MET A 1 10.75 -27.57 5.82
CA MET A 1 10.38 -26.82 7.04
C MET A 1 9.27 -25.88 6.66
N THR A 2 8.07 -26.05 7.21
CA THR A 2 6.97 -25.12 7.01
C THR A 2 7.35 -23.77 7.61
N ASN A 3 7.41 -22.74 6.78
CA ASN A 3 7.68 -21.37 7.26
C ASN A 3 6.55 -20.99 8.24
N PRO A 4 6.84 -20.61 9.49
CA PRO A 4 5.78 -20.22 10.44
C PRO A 4 4.94 -19.10 9.83
N LYS A 5 3.62 -19.13 10.05
CA LYS A 5 2.70 -18.09 9.54
C LYS A 5 3.25 -16.68 9.83
N GLY A 6 3.22 -15.82 8.82
CA GLY A 6 3.71 -14.44 8.92
C GLY A 6 5.22 -14.26 8.97
N ARG A 7 5.99 -15.30 8.70
CA ARG A 7 7.45 -15.22 8.58
C ARG A 7 7.90 -15.25 7.12
N PHE A 8 8.87 -14.40 6.80
CA PHE A 8 9.50 -14.27 5.50
C PHE A 8 11.02 -14.36 5.72
N GLY A 9 11.53 -15.59 5.87
CA GLY A 9 12.89 -15.84 6.34
C GLY A 9 13.08 -15.34 7.77
N VAL A 10 14.03 -14.44 7.99
CA VAL A 10 14.30 -13.82 9.31
C VAL A 10 13.35 -12.69 9.66
N HIS A 11 12.54 -12.22 8.71
CA HIS A 11 11.62 -11.10 8.85
C HIS A 11 10.20 -11.54 9.19
N GLY A 12 9.37 -10.59 9.63
CA GLY A 12 7.95 -10.82 9.93
C GLY A 12 7.69 -11.31 11.36
N GLY A 13 6.48 -11.82 11.58
CA GLY A 13 5.96 -12.27 12.87
C GLY A 13 4.87 -11.36 13.42
N GLN A 14 4.41 -11.65 14.64
CA GLN A 14 3.31 -10.93 15.33
C GLN A 14 3.84 -10.23 16.59
N TYR A 15 4.64 -9.19 16.39
CA TYR A 15 5.19 -8.40 17.52
C TYR A 15 4.34 -7.15 17.71
N LEU A 16 3.51 -7.16 18.76
CA LEU A 16 2.61 -6.07 19.11
C LEU A 16 2.25 -6.14 20.60
N PRO A 17 1.69 -5.07 21.20
CA PRO A 17 1.21 -5.10 22.57
C PRO A 17 0.15 -6.21 22.76
N GLU A 18 0.18 -6.88 23.90
CA GLU A 18 -0.73 -7.97 24.25
C GLU A 18 -2.21 -7.55 24.14
N THR A 19 -2.52 -6.30 24.46
CA THR A 19 -3.87 -5.71 24.33
C THR A 19 -4.45 -5.75 22.94
N LEU A 20 -3.62 -5.82 21.91
CA LEU A 20 -4.03 -5.90 20.49
C LEU A 20 -3.98 -7.31 19.92
N MET A 21 -3.42 -8.28 20.64
CA MET A 21 -3.21 -9.64 20.13
C MET A 21 -4.51 -10.28 19.68
N ASN A 22 -5.57 -10.20 20.48
CA ASN A 22 -6.87 -10.78 20.14
C ASN A 22 -7.47 -10.16 18.86
N ALA A 23 -7.31 -8.85 18.67
CA ALA A 23 -7.81 -8.16 17.48
C ALA A 23 -7.08 -8.61 16.22
N VAL A 24 -5.78 -8.83 16.33
CA VAL A 24 -4.95 -9.30 15.21
C VAL A 24 -5.23 -10.76 14.88
N LEU A 25 -5.46 -11.61 15.88
CA LEU A 25 -5.88 -13.00 15.67
C LEU A 25 -7.27 -13.09 15.02
N GLN A 26 -8.23 -12.27 15.46
CA GLN A 26 -9.54 -12.17 14.81
C GLN A 26 -9.43 -11.69 13.36
N LEU A 27 -8.55 -10.74 13.10
CA LEU A 27 -8.29 -10.27 11.73
C LEU A 27 -7.68 -11.37 10.87
N GLU A 28 -6.74 -12.14 11.41
CA GLU A 28 -6.12 -13.29 10.72
C GLU A 28 -7.17 -14.34 10.35
N GLU A 29 -8.01 -14.74 11.33
CA GLU A 29 -9.07 -15.72 11.13
C GLU A 29 -10.09 -15.24 10.07
N ALA A 30 -10.56 -14.00 10.18
CA ALA A 30 -11.48 -13.42 9.22
C ALA A 30 -10.86 -13.35 7.82
N TYR A 31 -9.60 -12.92 7.72
CA TYR A 31 -8.91 -12.85 6.44
C TYR A 31 -8.74 -14.25 5.80
N GLU A 32 -8.31 -15.24 6.56
CA GLU A 32 -8.16 -16.63 6.08
C GLU A 32 -9.49 -17.22 5.58
N PHE A 33 -10.60 -16.87 6.22
CA PHE A 33 -11.94 -17.26 5.77
C PHE A 33 -12.35 -16.51 4.48
N TYR A 34 -12.34 -15.19 4.51
CA TYR A 34 -12.90 -14.37 3.42
C TYR A 34 -12.03 -14.38 2.15
N LYS A 35 -10.73 -14.62 2.24
CA LYS A 35 -9.89 -14.72 1.03
C LYS A 35 -10.30 -15.90 0.13
N GLU A 36 -10.93 -16.95 0.68
CA GLU A 36 -11.41 -18.10 -0.07
C GLU A 36 -12.93 -18.05 -0.32
N ASP A 37 -13.65 -17.08 0.27
CA ASP A 37 -15.09 -16.93 0.10
C ASP A 37 -15.44 -16.34 -1.27
N PRO A 38 -16.16 -17.09 -2.15
CA PRO A 38 -16.50 -16.60 -3.48
C PRO A 38 -17.34 -15.32 -3.48
N ALA A 39 -18.22 -15.14 -2.49
CA ALA A 39 -19.06 -13.94 -2.40
C ALA A 39 -18.22 -12.70 -2.07
N PHE A 40 -17.27 -12.82 -1.15
CA PHE A 40 -16.32 -11.76 -0.86
C PHE A 40 -15.46 -11.41 -2.08
N GLN A 41 -14.94 -12.42 -2.79
CA GLN A 41 -14.10 -12.21 -3.97
C GLN A 41 -14.88 -11.55 -5.12
N GLN A 42 -16.16 -11.90 -5.29
CA GLN A 42 -17.03 -11.28 -6.28
C GLN A 42 -17.29 -9.81 -5.94
N GLU A 43 -17.63 -9.50 -4.69
CA GLU A 43 -17.88 -8.14 -4.20
C GLU A 43 -16.62 -7.27 -4.33
N LEU A 44 -15.46 -7.79 -3.91
CA LEU A 44 -14.18 -7.09 -4.06
C LEU A 44 -13.84 -6.84 -5.52
N THR A 45 -14.08 -7.83 -6.39
CA THR A 45 -13.82 -7.70 -7.84
C THR A 45 -14.70 -6.62 -8.44
N ALA A 46 -16.00 -6.57 -8.09
CA ALA A 46 -16.90 -5.51 -8.53
C ALA A 46 -16.41 -4.12 -8.06
N LEU A 47 -16.02 -3.98 -6.80
CA LEU A 47 -15.46 -2.73 -6.27
C LEU A 47 -14.19 -2.31 -7.01
N LEU A 48 -13.31 -3.25 -7.31
CA LEU A 48 -12.07 -2.96 -8.04
C LEU A 48 -12.35 -2.54 -9.49
N ASN A 49 -13.29 -3.19 -10.17
CA ASN A 49 -13.58 -2.91 -11.57
C ASN A 49 -14.45 -1.65 -11.73
N ASP A 50 -15.56 -1.59 -11.02
CA ASP A 50 -16.59 -0.59 -11.26
C ASP A 50 -16.31 0.73 -10.50
N TYR A 51 -15.65 0.65 -9.35
CA TYR A 51 -15.36 1.82 -8.52
C TYR A 51 -13.90 2.28 -8.63
N ALA A 52 -12.92 1.37 -8.52
CA ALA A 52 -11.52 1.76 -8.63
C ALA A 52 -11.05 1.95 -10.08
N GLY A 53 -11.80 1.44 -11.08
CA GLY A 53 -11.49 1.62 -12.49
C GLY A 53 -10.45 0.63 -13.03
N ARG A 54 -10.39 -0.58 -12.45
CA ARG A 54 -9.50 -1.64 -12.94
C ARG A 54 -10.10 -2.39 -14.13
N PRO A 55 -9.27 -3.07 -14.97
CA PRO A 55 -7.81 -3.11 -14.89
C PRO A 55 -7.16 -1.77 -15.24
N SER A 56 -6.11 -1.38 -14.50
CA SER A 56 -5.36 -0.18 -14.85
C SER A 56 -4.59 -0.35 -16.16
N ARG A 57 -4.38 0.74 -16.87
CA ARG A 57 -3.76 0.70 -18.20
C ARG A 57 -2.26 0.35 -18.12
N LEU A 58 -1.81 -0.47 -19.07
CA LEU A 58 -0.40 -0.62 -19.38
C LEU A 58 -0.09 0.26 -20.59
N TYR A 59 0.59 1.40 -20.38
CA TYR A 59 0.86 2.40 -21.41
C TYR A 59 2.26 2.23 -21.99
N TYR A 60 2.37 2.06 -23.31
CA TYR A 60 3.66 2.09 -23.98
C TYR A 60 4.17 3.52 -24.08
N ALA A 61 5.28 3.80 -23.40
CA ALA A 61 5.90 5.12 -23.37
C ALA A 61 6.87 5.28 -24.55
N GLU A 62 6.31 5.41 -25.76
CA GLU A 62 7.03 5.40 -27.04
C GLU A 62 8.15 6.45 -27.07
N ARG A 63 7.84 7.69 -26.69
CA ARG A 63 8.85 8.77 -26.69
C ARG A 63 9.99 8.47 -25.71
N MET A 64 9.67 8.04 -24.48
CA MET A 64 10.68 7.67 -23.49
C MET A 64 11.52 6.49 -23.98
N THR A 65 10.90 5.48 -24.58
CA THR A 65 11.59 4.34 -25.19
C THR A 65 12.60 4.78 -26.25
N ARG A 66 12.20 5.67 -27.16
CA ARG A 66 13.06 6.20 -28.19
C ARG A 66 14.18 7.08 -27.63
N ASP A 67 13.84 8.00 -26.73
CA ASP A 67 14.81 8.96 -26.16
C ASP A 67 15.88 8.25 -25.32
N LEU A 68 15.55 7.13 -24.66
CA LEU A 68 16.50 6.31 -23.88
C LEU A 68 17.31 5.34 -24.76
N GLY A 69 16.86 5.03 -25.97
CA GLY A 69 17.58 4.19 -26.92
C GLY A 69 17.85 2.75 -26.52
N GLY A 70 17.10 2.21 -25.54
CA GLY A 70 17.31 0.90 -24.95
C GLY A 70 16.05 0.02 -24.98
N ALA A 71 15.61 -0.41 -23.82
CA ALA A 71 14.45 -1.28 -23.66
C ALA A 71 13.14 -0.56 -23.98
N LYS A 72 12.13 -1.29 -24.43
CA LYS A 72 10.76 -0.79 -24.49
C LYS A 72 10.26 -0.47 -23.08
N VAL A 73 9.79 0.75 -22.85
CA VAL A 73 9.30 1.22 -21.57
C VAL A 73 7.78 1.18 -21.53
N TYR A 74 7.24 0.45 -20.59
CA TYR A 74 5.80 0.40 -20.30
C TYR A 74 5.53 0.99 -18.91
N LEU A 75 4.48 1.79 -18.78
CA LEU A 75 4.02 2.36 -17.53
C LEU A 75 2.72 1.69 -17.11
N LYS A 76 2.73 1.03 -15.96
CA LYS A 76 1.52 0.55 -15.30
C LYS A 76 0.86 1.71 -14.58
N ARG A 77 -0.24 2.21 -15.12
CA ARG A 77 -0.85 3.49 -14.79
C ARG A 77 -1.78 3.39 -13.56
N GLU A 78 -1.20 3.10 -12.39
CA GLU A 78 -1.94 3.09 -11.12
C GLU A 78 -2.41 4.49 -10.69
N ASP A 79 -1.85 5.53 -11.28
CA ASP A 79 -2.26 6.92 -11.13
C ASP A 79 -3.63 7.23 -11.76
N LEU A 80 -4.12 6.37 -12.65
CA LEU A 80 -5.44 6.48 -13.27
C LEU A 80 -6.56 5.79 -12.48
N ASN A 81 -6.21 5.05 -11.43
CA ASN A 81 -7.21 4.49 -10.54
C ASN A 81 -7.93 5.61 -9.80
N HIS A 82 -9.16 5.34 -9.35
CA HIS A 82 -9.86 6.25 -8.45
C HIS A 82 -8.99 6.60 -7.24
N THR A 83 -9.00 7.85 -6.83
CA THR A 83 -8.12 8.51 -5.84
C THR A 83 -6.71 8.87 -6.36
N GLY A 84 -6.27 8.38 -7.50
CA GLY A 84 -5.02 8.78 -8.15
C GLY A 84 -3.78 7.99 -7.74
N ALA A 85 -3.94 6.80 -7.14
CA ALA A 85 -2.83 5.93 -6.75
C ALA A 85 -3.26 4.48 -6.52
N HIS A 86 -2.28 3.57 -6.39
CA HIS A 86 -2.47 2.16 -6.08
C HIS A 86 -3.11 1.88 -4.71
N LYS A 87 -3.15 2.85 -3.82
CA LYS A 87 -3.63 2.67 -2.43
C LYS A 87 -5.07 2.18 -2.35
N ILE A 88 -5.91 2.58 -3.30
CA ILE A 88 -7.33 2.19 -3.33
C ILE A 88 -7.51 0.67 -3.40
N ASN A 89 -6.61 -0.07 -4.07
CA ASN A 89 -6.71 -1.52 -4.19
C ASN A 89 -6.75 -2.22 -2.83
N ASN A 90 -5.74 -1.93 -2.01
CA ASN A 90 -5.61 -2.48 -0.66
C ASN A 90 -6.73 -1.98 0.26
N VAL A 91 -7.05 -0.69 0.17
CA VAL A 91 -8.03 -0.08 1.08
C VAL A 91 -9.43 -0.62 0.85
N LEU A 92 -9.87 -0.82 -0.39
CA LEU A 92 -11.18 -1.45 -0.68
C LEU A 92 -11.24 -2.86 -0.09
N GLY A 93 -10.20 -3.66 -0.26
CA GLY A 93 -10.14 -5.01 0.31
C GLY A 93 -10.19 -5.00 1.85
N GLN A 94 -9.41 -4.13 2.50
CA GLN A 94 -9.42 -4.03 3.96
C GLN A 94 -10.73 -3.46 4.50
N ALA A 95 -11.31 -2.46 3.84
CA ALA A 95 -12.58 -1.86 4.27
C ALA A 95 -13.74 -2.86 4.14
N LEU A 96 -13.79 -3.61 3.03
CA LEU A 96 -14.77 -4.68 2.85
C LEU A 96 -14.60 -5.78 3.91
N LEU A 97 -13.36 -6.22 4.16
CA LEU A 97 -13.07 -7.20 5.22
C LEU A 97 -13.52 -6.69 6.59
N ALA A 98 -13.21 -5.44 6.92
CA ALA A 98 -13.62 -4.81 8.16
C ALA A 98 -15.16 -4.78 8.31
N GLN A 99 -15.89 -4.46 7.24
CA GLN A 99 -17.34 -4.48 7.22
C GLN A 99 -17.90 -5.90 7.48
N LYS A 100 -17.31 -6.92 6.83
CA LYS A 100 -17.68 -8.33 7.09
C LYS A 100 -17.37 -8.79 8.52
N MET A 101 -16.37 -8.19 9.17
CA MET A 101 -16.08 -8.38 10.59
C MET A 101 -16.99 -7.59 11.53
N GLY A 102 -17.99 -6.85 11.03
CA GLY A 102 -18.88 -6.02 11.81
C GLY A 102 -18.25 -4.72 12.34
N LYS A 103 -17.09 -4.29 11.80
CA LYS A 103 -16.50 -3.02 12.17
C LYS A 103 -17.25 -1.87 11.51
N THR A 104 -17.42 -0.79 12.26
CA THR A 104 -18.18 0.41 11.81
C THR A 104 -17.29 1.63 11.59
N ARG A 105 -15.99 1.48 11.88
CA ARG A 105 -15.01 2.56 11.81
C ARG A 105 -13.70 2.06 11.19
N LEU A 106 -13.12 2.90 10.33
CA LEU A 106 -11.74 2.76 9.85
C LEU A 106 -10.86 3.83 10.49
N ILE A 107 -9.65 3.43 10.88
CA ILE A 107 -8.57 4.37 11.18
C ILE A 107 -7.40 4.12 10.27
N ALA A 108 -6.64 5.16 9.94
CA ALA A 108 -5.43 5.06 9.14
C ALA A 108 -4.42 6.10 9.58
N GLU A 109 -3.15 5.81 9.31
CA GLU A 109 -2.07 6.78 9.27
C GLU A 109 -1.82 7.25 7.84
N THR A 110 -1.28 8.44 7.67
CA THR A 110 -0.83 8.89 6.36
C THR A 110 0.28 9.94 6.47
N GLY A 111 1.24 9.93 5.55
CA GLY A 111 2.25 10.98 5.39
C GLY A 111 1.90 11.86 4.19
N ALA A 112 2.14 11.37 2.96
CA ALA A 112 1.82 12.11 1.73
C ALA A 112 0.30 12.29 1.47
N GLY A 113 -0.57 11.67 2.26
CA GLY A 113 -2.02 11.84 2.19
C GLY A 113 -2.76 10.84 1.30
N GLN A 114 -2.09 10.14 0.39
CA GLN A 114 -2.75 9.24 -0.57
C GLN A 114 -3.45 8.06 0.10
N HIS A 115 -2.85 7.48 1.12
CA HIS A 115 -3.48 6.40 1.88
C HIS A 115 -4.69 6.90 2.67
N GLY A 116 -4.57 8.06 3.32
CA GLY A 116 -5.67 8.70 4.03
C GLY A 116 -6.86 9.02 3.12
N VAL A 117 -6.61 9.57 1.92
CA VAL A 117 -7.65 9.83 0.92
C VAL A 117 -8.34 8.54 0.49
N ALA A 118 -7.56 7.47 0.19
CA ALA A 118 -8.14 6.18 -0.19
C ALA A 118 -9.00 5.59 0.94
N THR A 119 -8.54 5.68 2.20
CA THR A 119 -9.29 5.18 3.37
C THR A 119 -10.57 5.97 3.59
N ALA A 120 -10.51 7.31 3.51
CA ALA A 120 -11.69 8.16 3.59
C ALA A 120 -12.70 7.86 2.47
N THR A 121 -12.20 7.60 1.25
CA THR A 121 -13.03 7.23 0.11
C THR A 121 -13.76 5.90 0.33
N ALA A 122 -13.06 4.86 0.73
CA ALA A 122 -13.68 3.55 0.99
C ALA A 122 -14.64 3.59 2.20
N ALA A 123 -14.30 4.35 3.24
CA ALA A 123 -15.17 4.55 4.39
C ALA A 123 -16.48 5.24 3.99
N ALA A 124 -16.41 6.31 3.19
CA ALA A 124 -17.59 7.00 2.67
C ALA A 124 -18.45 6.07 1.80
N LEU A 125 -17.83 5.29 0.92
CA LEU A 125 -18.51 4.32 0.06
C LEU A 125 -19.29 3.26 0.86
N LEU A 126 -18.67 2.74 1.93
CA LEU A 126 -19.22 1.63 2.73
C LEU A 126 -20.02 2.12 3.98
N GLY A 127 -20.23 3.42 4.11
CA GLY A 127 -20.99 4.00 5.23
C GLY A 127 -20.30 3.86 6.60
N MET A 128 -18.96 3.82 6.63
CA MET A 128 -18.16 3.67 7.83
C MET A 128 -17.61 5.02 8.32
N ALA A 129 -17.49 5.19 9.63
CA ALA A 129 -16.76 6.33 10.19
C ALA A 129 -15.26 6.23 9.83
N CYS A 130 -14.61 7.37 9.63
CA CYS A 130 -13.18 7.40 9.28
C CYS A 130 -12.41 8.43 10.09
N VAL A 131 -11.27 8.00 10.67
CA VAL A 131 -10.32 8.90 11.33
C VAL A 131 -8.93 8.66 10.75
N VAL A 132 -8.28 9.74 10.31
CA VAL A 132 -6.94 9.68 9.70
C VAL A 132 -5.98 10.47 10.56
N TYR A 133 -4.93 9.83 11.04
CA TYR A 133 -3.82 10.43 11.78
C TYR A 133 -2.74 10.87 10.81
N MET A 134 -2.30 12.11 10.92
CA MET A 134 -1.30 12.69 10.02
C MET A 134 -0.40 13.63 10.79
N GLY A 135 0.91 13.56 10.55
CA GLY A 135 1.83 14.49 11.18
C GLY A 135 1.47 15.95 10.87
N GLU A 136 1.59 16.85 11.84
CA GLU A 136 1.19 18.26 11.67
C GLU A 136 1.94 18.91 10.50
N GLU A 137 3.23 18.64 10.36
CA GLU A 137 4.03 19.12 9.23
C GLU A 137 3.50 18.60 7.88
N ASP A 138 3.12 17.31 7.84
CA ASP A 138 2.55 16.70 6.65
C ASP A 138 1.17 17.26 6.32
N THR A 139 0.34 17.59 7.33
CA THR A 139 -0.97 18.23 7.09
C THR A 139 -0.84 19.59 6.40
N ARG A 140 0.19 20.34 6.71
CA ARG A 140 0.47 21.63 6.05
C ARG A 140 0.95 21.42 4.60
N ARG A 141 1.90 20.51 4.41
CA ARG A 141 2.46 20.21 3.07
C ARG A 141 1.43 19.63 2.13
N GLN A 142 0.51 18.83 2.64
CA GLN A 142 -0.49 18.09 1.89
C GLN A 142 -1.92 18.60 2.12
N ALA A 143 -2.08 19.92 2.26
CA ALA A 143 -3.36 20.56 2.57
C ALA A 143 -4.50 20.17 1.62
N LEU A 144 -4.21 19.93 0.33
CA LEU A 144 -5.18 19.47 -0.65
C LEU A 144 -5.71 18.07 -0.31
N ASN A 145 -4.84 17.15 0.11
CA ASN A 145 -5.28 15.81 0.51
C ASN A 145 -6.07 15.85 1.83
N VAL A 146 -5.68 16.73 2.76
CA VAL A 146 -6.46 16.97 3.99
C VAL A 146 -7.86 17.47 3.66
N TYR A 147 -7.97 18.42 2.73
CA TYR A 147 -9.27 18.92 2.26
C TYR A 147 -10.12 17.79 1.65
N ARG A 148 -9.54 16.96 0.78
CA ARG A 148 -10.22 15.81 0.16
C ARG A 148 -10.74 14.82 1.21
N MET A 149 -9.92 14.47 2.21
CA MET A 149 -10.33 13.59 3.30
C MET A 149 -11.52 14.15 4.09
N ARG A 150 -11.47 15.44 4.42
CA ARG A 150 -12.56 16.12 5.14
C ARG A 150 -13.85 16.20 4.31
N LEU A 151 -13.74 16.46 3.01
CA LEU A 151 -14.87 16.47 2.09
C LEU A 151 -15.56 15.11 2.03
N LEU A 152 -14.81 14.02 2.16
CA LEU A 152 -15.32 12.64 2.23
C LEU A 152 -15.86 12.26 3.63
N GLY A 153 -15.92 13.20 4.57
CA GLY A 153 -16.45 12.98 5.92
C GLY A 153 -15.45 12.42 6.92
N ALA A 154 -14.18 12.27 6.56
CA ALA A 154 -13.17 11.79 7.49
C ALA A 154 -12.70 12.87 8.46
N GLN A 155 -12.51 12.51 9.72
CA GLN A 155 -11.82 13.32 10.70
C GLN A 155 -10.31 13.19 10.47
N VAL A 156 -9.62 14.30 10.20
CA VAL A 156 -8.16 14.35 10.11
C VAL A 156 -7.61 14.91 11.41
N VAL A 157 -6.82 14.09 12.12
CA VAL A 157 -6.20 14.43 13.41
C VAL A 157 -4.72 14.75 13.19
N PRO A 158 -4.30 16.02 13.36
CA PRO A 158 -2.89 16.38 13.32
C PRO A 158 -2.16 15.79 14.53
N VAL A 159 -1.01 15.17 14.28
CA VAL A 159 -0.15 14.63 15.34
C VAL A 159 1.04 15.55 15.52
N THR A 160 1.14 16.14 16.71
CA THR A 160 2.16 17.16 17.06
C THR A 160 3.32 16.60 17.88
N THR A 161 3.22 15.33 18.33
CA THR A 161 4.23 14.68 19.14
C THR A 161 5.43 14.22 18.31
N GLY A 162 6.58 14.06 18.96
CA GLY A 162 7.80 13.56 18.32
C GLY A 162 8.30 14.49 17.21
N THR A 163 8.52 13.95 16.03
CA THR A 163 8.92 14.69 14.82
C THR A 163 7.72 15.23 14.03
N ALA A 164 6.50 14.99 14.50
CA ALA A 164 5.25 15.37 13.83
C ALA A 164 5.15 14.85 12.37
N THR A 165 5.66 13.64 12.13
CA THR A 165 5.72 12.98 10.82
C THR A 165 4.98 11.65 10.82
N LEU A 166 5.06 10.91 9.71
CA LEU A 166 4.40 9.62 9.51
C LEU A 166 4.64 8.62 10.66
N LYS A 167 5.86 8.55 11.22
CA LYS A 167 6.18 7.64 12.33
C LYS A 167 5.30 7.92 13.56
N ASP A 168 5.12 9.18 13.89
CA ASP A 168 4.33 9.60 15.04
C ASP A 168 2.83 9.39 14.78
N ALA A 169 2.39 9.60 13.53
CA ALA A 169 1.03 9.28 13.09
C ALA A 169 0.71 7.78 13.23
N VAL A 170 1.65 6.89 12.87
CA VAL A 170 1.51 5.43 13.11
C VAL A 170 1.34 5.13 14.60
N SER A 171 2.18 5.73 15.45
CA SER A 171 2.13 5.50 16.89
C SER A 171 0.79 5.96 17.50
N GLU A 172 0.26 7.10 17.03
CA GLU A 172 -1.02 7.62 17.49
C GLU A 172 -2.20 6.77 17.00
N ALA A 173 -2.18 6.35 15.73
CA ALA A 173 -3.19 5.44 15.18
C ALA A 173 -3.24 4.12 15.97
N MET A 174 -2.08 3.56 16.34
CA MET A 174 -2.00 2.34 17.17
C MET A 174 -2.60 2.54 18.56
N ARG A 175 -2.31 3.68 19.23
CA ARG A 175 -2.93 4.01 20.53
C ARG A 175 -4.45 4.13 20.41
N ALA A 176 -4.93 4.85 19.41
CA ALA A 176 -6.36 5.01 19.17
C ALA A 176 -7.04 3.68 18.85
N TRP A 177 -6.38 2.80 18.11
CA TRP A 177 -6.88 1.45 17.82
C TRP A 177 -7.03 0.63 19.10
N THR A 178 -6.01 0.65 19.98
CA THR A 178 -6.06 -0.04 21.27
C THR A 178 -7.27 0.36 22.11
N ALA A 179 -7.62 1.64 22.10
CA ALA A 179 -8.76 2.17 22.86
C ALA A 179 -10.14 1.78 22.26
N ARG A 180 -10.22 1.39 20.99
CA ARG A 180 -11.49 1.16 20.26
C ARG A 180 -11.45 -0.08 19.36
N VAL A 181 -10.73 -1.09 19.75
CA VAL A 181 -10.51 -2.31 18.95
C VAL A 181 -11.80 -3.04 18.59
N GLN A 182 -12.87 -2.89 19.37
CA GLN A 182 -14.13 -3.60 19.18
C GLN A 182 -14.87 -3.15 17.91
N ASP A 183 -14.94 -1.86 17.68
CA ASP A 183 -15.70 -1.26 16.56
C ASP A 183 -14.82 -0.76 15.41
N THR A 184 -13.50 -0.79 15.57
CA THR A 184 -12.55 -0.11 14.69
C THR A 184 -11.59 -1.10 14.04
N HIS A 185 -11.39 -0.96 12.72
CA HIS A 185 -10.32 -1.62 11.98
C HIS A 185 -9.20 -0.61 11.67
N TYR A 186 -7.95 -1.02 11.94
CA TYR A 186 -6.78 -0.28 11.53
C TYR A 186 -6.42 -0.64 10.08
N CYS A 187 -6.73 0.26 9.14
CA CYS A 187 -6.47 0.08 7.73
C CYS A 187 -5.01 0.45 7.40
N LEU A 188 -4.11 -0.53 7.40
CA LEU A 188 -2.69 -0.32 7.13
C LEU A 188 -2.42 -0.12 5.64
N GLY A 189 -1.69 0.96 5.30
CA GLY A 189 -1.42 1.35 3.92
C GLY A 189 -0.15 0.79 3.30
N SER A 190 0.63 0.02 4.05
CA SER A 190 1.95 -0.47 3.65
C SER A 190 2.18 -1.91 4.10
N CYS A 191 3.19 -2.59 3.53
CA CYS A 191 3.58 -3.95 3.94
C CYS A 191 4.42 -3.92 5.22
N MET A 192 3.86 -3.37 6.28
CA MET A 192 4.46 -3.21 7.59
C MET A 192 3.51 -3.70 8.68
N GLY A 193 3.98 -3.69 9.92
CA GLY A 193 3.18 -4.12 11.06
C GLY A 193 3.22 -5.63 11.29
N PRO A 194 2.45 -6.12 12.30
CA PRO A 194 2.40 -7.52 12.64
C PRO A 194 1.64 -8.32 11.57
N HIS A 195 1.96 -9.63 11.46
CA HIS A 195 1.07 -10.53 10.72
C HIS A 195 -0.35 -10.44 11.29
N PRO A 196 -1.44 -10.40 10.45
CA PRO A 196 -1.48 -10.70 9.01
C PRO A 196 -1.35 -9.50 8.08
N PHE A 197 -1.13 -8.28 8.57
CA PHE A 197 -1.15 -7.07 7.73
C PHE A 197 -0.25 -7.14 6.49
N PRO A 198 1.03 -7.57 6.56
CA PRO A 198 1.86 -7.64 5.36
C PRO A 198 1.28 -8.58 4.29
N THR A 199 0.69 -9.70 4.72
CA THR A 199 0.04 -10.67 3.83
C THR A 199 -1.21 -10.07 3.18
N ILE A 200 -2.08 -9.45 3.97
CA ILE A 200 -3.32 -8.78 3.50
C ILE A 200 -2.97 -7.71 2.46
N VAL A 201 -2.02 -6.84 2.78
CA VAL A 201 -1.61 -5.75 1.88
C VAL A 201 -1.01 -6.30 0.59
N ARG A 202 -0.14 -7.32 0.68
CA ARG A 202 0.41 -8.01 -0.48
C ARG A 202 -0.70 -8.53 -1.40
N ASP A 203 -1.65 -9.27 -0.86
CA ASP A 203 -2.64 -9.98 -1.65
C ASP A 203 -3.62 -9.01 -2.34
N PHE A 204 -4.06 -7.95 -1.63
CA PHE A 204 -4.90 -6.94 -2.25
C PHE A 204 -4.15 -6.06 -3.26
N GLN A 205 -2.85 -5.86 -3.10
CA GLN A 205 -2.03 -5.14 -4.08
C GLN A 205 -1.55 -6.01 -5.24
N ALA A 206 -1.51 -7.32 -5.10
CA ALA A 206 -1.00 -8.25 -6.11
C ALA A 206 -1.82 -8.25 -7.41
N VAL A 207 -3.02 -7.65 -7.41
CA VAL A 207 -3.78 -7.37 -8.62
C VAL A 207 -2.95 -6.61 -9.67
N ILE A 208 -2.01 -5.74 -9.23
CA ILE A 208 -1.11 -4.98 -10.11
C ILE A 208 -0.24 -5.92 -10.94
N SER A 209 0.52 -6.81 -10.29
CA SER A 209 1.41 -7.75 -10.99
C SER A 209 0.66 -8.78 -11.82
N ARG A 210 -0.52 -9.21 -11.38
CA ARG A 210 -1.40 -10.10 -12.16
C ARG A 210 -1.78 -9.47 -13.50
N GLU A 211 -2.21 -8.21 -13.45
CA GLU A 211 -2.58 -7.46 -14.64
C GLU A 211 -1.36 -7.15 -15.53
N ILE A 212 -0.21 -6.77 -14.95
CA ILE A 212 1.02 -6.55 -15.75
C ILE A 212 1.35 -7.81 -16.53
N LYS A 213 1.34 -8.97 -15.86
CA LYS A 213 1.66 -10.25 -16.49
C LYS A 213 0.74 -10.57 -17.66
N ALA A 214 -0.58 -10.44 -17.46
CA ALA A 214 -1.57 -10.67 -18.51
C ALA A 214 -1.43 -9.67 -19.66
N GLN A 215 -1.31 -8.39 -19.37
CA GLN A 215 -1.21 -7.33 -20.37
C GLN A 215 0.09 -7.37 -21.17
N MET A 216 1.21 -7.81 -20.57
CA MET A 216 2.47 -8.01 -21.30
C MET A 216 2.38 -9.21 -22.24
N LEU A 217 1.80 -10.31 -21.81
CA LEU A 217 1.57 -11.49 -22.65
C LEU A 217 0.65 -11.16 -23.83
N GLU A 218 -0.42 -10.39 -23.61
CA GLU A 218 -1.32 -9.93 -24.66
C GLU A 218 -0.61 -9.03 -25.69
N ARG A 219 0.24 -8.11 -25.24
CA ARG A 219 0.84 -7.08 -26.08
C ARG A 219 2.15 -7.50 -26.76
N GLU A 220 2.99 -8.22 -26.04
CA GLU A 220 4.34 -8.58 -26.48
C GLU A 220 4.53 -10.09 -26.68
N GLY A 221 3.54 -10.92 -26.34
CA GLY A 221 3.66 -12.38 -26.38
C GLY A 221 4.64 -12.97 -25.38
N ARG A 222 5.17 -12.15 -24.45
CA ARG A 222 6.21 -12.55 -23.48
C ARG A 222 6.13 -11.74 -22.19
N LEU A 223 6.80 -12.23 -21.14
CA LEU A 223 6.99 -11.49 -19.90
C LEU A 223 7.99 -10.32 -20.10
N PRO A 224 7.94 -9.28 -19.25
CA PRO A 224 8.93 -8.20 -19.29
C PRO A 224 10.30 -8.70 -18.85
N ASP A 225 11.39 -8.07 -19.32
CA ASP A 225 12.74 -8.37 -18.86
C ASP A 225 13.00 -7.85 -17.44
N ALA A 226 12.29 -6.79 -17.05
CA ALA A 226 12.38 -6.21 -15.72
C ALA A 226 11.08 -5.53 -15.32
N VAL A 227 10.77 -5.58 -14.02
CA VAL A 227 9.73 -4.77 -13.40
C VAL A 227 10.40 -3.83 -12.39
N LEU A 228 10.17 -2.52 -12.56
CA LEU A 228 10.70 -1.49 -11.68
C LEU A 228 9.55 -0.92 -10.85
N ALA A 229 9.77 -0.74 -9.57
CA ALA A 229 8.77 -0.13 -8.68
C ALA A 229 9.43 0.77 -7.63
N CYS A 230 8.80 1.93 -7.39
CA CYS A 230 9.19 2.79 -6.27
C CYS A 230 8.86 2.12 -4.95
N VAL A 231 9.81 2.16 -4.01
CA VAL A 231 9.69 1.61 -2.66
C VAL A 231 9.58 2.74 -1.65
N GLY A 232 8.49 2.73 -0.90
CA GLY A 232 8.33 3.48 0.33
C GLY A 232 8.04 2.48 1.45
N GLY A 233 6.78 2.32 1.86
CA GLY A 233 6.37 1.24 2.79
C GLY A 233 6.20 -0.14 2.13
N GLY A 234 6.58 -0.34 0.88
CA GLY A 234 6.62 -1.61 0.18
C GLY A 234 5.35 -2.04 -0.54
N SER A 235 4.19 -1.39 -0.33
CA SER A 235 2.93 -1.84 -0.92
C SER A 235 2.91 -1.78 -2.45
N ASN A 236 3.50 -0.75 -3.06
CA ASN A 236 3.64 -0.63 -4.49
C ASN A 236 4.56 -1.72 -5.07
N ALA A 237 5.72 -1.89 -4.45
CA ALA A 237 6.72 -2.85 -4.91
C ALA A 237 6.19 -4.29 -4.83
N ILE A 238 5.66 -4.73 -3.67
CA ILE A 238 5.13 -6.08 -3.55
C ILE A 238 3.95 -6.33 -4.49
N GLY A 239 3.07 -5.34 -4.65
CA GLY A 239 1.97 -5.42 -5.61
C GLY A 239 2.45 -5.62 -7.04
N SER A 240 3.54 -4.93 -7.43
CA SER A 240 4.12 -5.01 -8.77
C SER A 240 4.95 -6.27 -8.98
N PHE A 241 5.54 -6.86 -7.93
CA PHE A 241 6.51 -7.95 -8.02
C PHE A 241 5.91 -9.34 -7.77
N TYR A 242 4.86 -9.43 -6.96
CA TYR A 242 4.42 -10.69 -6.34
C TYR A 242 4.28 -11.86 -7.33
N HIS A 243 3.58 -11.67 -8.45
CA HIS A 243 3.38 -12.74 -9.43
C HIS A 243 4.62 -13.00 -10.32
N PHE A 244 5.69 -12.24 -10.16
CA PHE A 244 6.94 -12.45 -10.87
C PHE A 244 8.04 -13.09 -10.01
N ILE A 245 7.82 -13.28 -8.71
CA ILE A 245 8.82 -13.86 -7.78
C ILE A 245 9.26 -15.26 -8.25
N GLY A 246 8.35 -16.02 -8.85
CA GLY A 246 8.63 -17.35 -9.41
C GLY A 246 9.16 -17.35 -10.85
N ASP A 247 9.34 -16.19 -11.50
CA ASP A 247 9.79 -16.09 -12.89
C ASP A 247 11.27 -15.62 -12.94
N PRO A 248 12.26 -16.51 -12.96
CA PRO A 248 13.68 -16.16 -12.85
C PRO A 248 14.19 -15.35 -14.05
N SER A 249 13.46 -15.30 -15.15
CA SER A 249 13.77 -14.48 -16.32
C SER A 249 13.40 -12.99 -16.14
N VAL A 250 12.63 -12.65 -15.11
CA VAL A 250 12.18 -11.29 -14.85
C VAL A 250 12.98 -10.67 -13.70
N ARG A 251 13.70 -9.60 -13.96
CA ARG A 251 14.42 -8.85 -12.92
C ARG A 251 13.44 -7.96 -12.16
N LEU A 252 13.47 -8.03 -10.82
CA LEU A 252 12.68 -7.17 -9.94
C LEU A 252 13.60 -6.08 -9.37
N ILE A 253 13.24 -4.82 -9.62
CA ILE A 253 14.09 -3.67 -9.26
C ILE A 253 13.29 -2.70 -8.41
N GLY A 254 13.58 -2.66 -7.10
CA GLY A 254 13.07 -1.66 -6.18
C GLY A 254 13.87 -0.36 -6.27
N CYS A 255 13.16 0.77 -6.40
CA CYS A 255 13.78 2.10 -6.43
C CYS A 255 13.37 2.86 -5.18
N GLU A 256 14.32 3.14 -4.30
CA GLU A 256 14.11 3.86 -3.05
C GLU A 256 14.86 5.20 -3.06
N ALA A 257 14.26 6.22 -2.45
CA ALA A 257 14.92 7.51 -2.27
C ALA A 257 16.02 7.37 -1.19
N ALA A 258 17.29 7.43 -1.60
CA ALA A 258 18.44 7.23 -0.71
C ALA A 258 18.78 8.44 0.18
N GLY A 259 18.03 9.53 0.09
CA GLY A 259 18.32 10.76 0.83
C GLY A 259 19.69 11.34 0.43
N ARG A 260 20.53 11.61 1.43
CA ARG A 260 21.91 12.14 1.20
C ARG A 260 22.93 11.05 0.90
N GLY A 261 22.52 9.80 0.68
CA GLY A 261 23.40 8.65 0.46
C GLY A 261 23.83 7.96 1.75
N TRP A 262 24.19 6.69 1.63
CA TRP A 262 24.72 5.85 2.69
C TRP A 262 26.23 5.94 2.71
N THR A 263 26.84 7.00 3.24
CA THR A 263 28.26 7.01 3.55
C THR A 263 28.48 7.39 5.01
N PRO A 264 28.89 6.47 5.87
CA PRO A 264 29.37 6.85 7.17
C PRO A 264 30.67 7.67 7.00
N ARG A 265 30.63 8.93 7.43
CA ARG A 265 31.83 9.75 7.73
C ARG A 265 32.72 10.25 6.58
N ARG A 266 32.15 10.73 5.48
CA ARG A 266 32.86 11.73 4.64
C ARG A 266 31.99 13.00 4.56
N PRO A 267 32.60 14.20 4.61
CA PRO A 267 31.87 15.41 4.30
C PRO A 267 31.30 15.26 2.88
N PRO A 268 30.04 15.71 2.65
CA PRO A 268 29.40 15.50 1.37
C PRO A 268 30.20 16.19 0.26
N PRO A 269 30.42 15.55 -0.88
CA PRO A 269 30.74 16.27 -2.10
C PRO A 269 29.58 17.22 -2.41
N PRO A 270 29.83 18.35 -3.12
CA PRO A 270 28.77 19.25 -3.52
C PRO A 270 27.69 18.47 -4.24
N SER A 271 26.45 18.65 -3.74
CA SER A 271 25.29 17.80 -4.00
C SER A 271 25.07 17.48 -5.48
N PRO A 272 25.06 16.20 -5.89
CA PRO A 272 24.28 15.81 -7.05
C PRO A 272 22.81 15.90 -6.71
N PRO A 273 21.92 16.09 -7.69
CA PRO A 273 20.47 16.07 -7.49
C PRO A 273 20.07 14.76 -6.83
N ALA A 274 19.00 14.76 -6.02
CA ALA A 274 18.53 13.63 -5.24
C ALA A 274 18.63 12.31 -6.02
N GLY A 275 19.59 11.47 -5.60
CA GLY A 275 19.88 10.21 -6.29
C GLY A 275 18.90 9.12 -5.85
N TRP A 276 18.48 8.30 -6.79
CA TRP A 276 17.78 7.06 -6.54
C TRP A 276 18.80 5.95 -6.35
N ALA A 277 18.73 5.23 -5.25
CA ALA A 277 19.50 3.99 -5.10
C ALA A 277 18.66 2.82 -5.64
N PHE A 278 19.29 1.94 -6.41
CA PHE A 278 18.72 0.71 -6.90
C PHE A 278 19.10 -0.41 -5.96
N SER A 279 18.13 -1.09 -5.38
CA SER A 279 18.32 -2.34 -4.66
C SER A 279 17.75 -3.49 -5.50
N THR A 280 18.56 -4.49 -5.79
CA THR A 280 18.10 -5.75 -6.39
C THR A 280 17.69 -6.67 -5.25
N ALA A 281 16.44 -7.12 -5.26
CA ALA A 281 15.92 -8.14 -4.35
C ALA A 281 16.26 -9.54 -4.87
#